data_bfe4fbcc8bd3d620cfa5b82cf6a8e662
#
_entry.id   bfe4fbcc8bd3d620cfa5b82cf6a8e662
#
_cell.length_a   1.000
_cell.length_b   1.000
_cell.length_c   1.000
_cell.angle_alpha   90.00
_cell.angle_beta   90.00
_cell.angle_gamma   90.00
#
_symmetry.space_group_name_H-M   'P 1'
#
loop_
_entity.id
_entity.type
_entity.pdbx_description
1 polymer ?
#
loop_
_entity_poly.entity_id
_entity_poly.type
_entity_poly.pdbx_seq_one_letter_code
_entity_poly.pdbx_strand_id
1 'polypeptide(L)'
;MSEDDAHLQALRTLIAVSKRVHSSLDLTETLDAVAEGVVEAAGFGLAVVNLAEPNGDFTVVSAAGSEQLRREMVGTKGSAGTWHELFRRAERWDSLYFVDHRYGVPESLYTWVPDIPIPDDPDGWHPLDCLFAPLMAPTGKWVGVLSVDLPVGGRRPGPQQREILALFAEHAAIAILHARMHSELERSQAKLQYAATHDALTGLANRTFLRERVNALLEEPGREVGVLVIDLNGFKRVNDAAGHEAGDEVLRVVSERMRRHIREGDVLARMGGDEFIAVLVGRDLAGPLRDTANRLSEVIAKPIETQDGVHFVGASIGAALGTAGDDFAKLVAAADAEMYRTKRLLRGR
;
A
#
# COMPACT_ATOMS: atom_id res chain seq x y z
N MET A 1 -33.92 6.65 -32.84
CA MET A 1 -32.56 6.13 -32.85
C MET A 1 -32.69 4.68 -33.25
N SER A 2 -32.00 4.23 -34.30
CA SER A 2 -32.08 2.83 -34.72
C SER A 2 -31.34 1.95 -33.72
N GLU A 3 -31.65 0.63 -33.65
CA GLU A 3 -30.93 -0.32 -32.78
C GLU A 3 -29.40 -0.30 -33.08
N ASP A 4 -29.04 -0.14 -34.36
CA ASP A 4 -27.63 -0.02 -34.78
C ASP A 4 -26.94 1.24 -34.23
N ASP A 5 -27.67 2.38 -34.16
CA ASP A 5 -27.13 3.62 -33.58
C ASP A 5 -26.85 3.49 -32.09
N ALA A 6 -27.74 2.83 -31.36
CA ALA A 6 -27.55 2.59 -29.92
C ALA A 6 -26.36 1.65 -29.64
N HIS A 7 -26.20 0.61 -30.47
CA HIS A 7 -25.07 -0.31 -30.37
C HIS A 7 -23.73 0.36 -30.66
N LEU A 8 -23.68 1.18 -31.70
CA LEU A 8 -22.49 1.98 -32.05
C LEU A 8 -22.13 2.98 -30.97
N GLN A 9 -23.11 3.59 -30.31
CA GLN A 9 -22.89 4.48 -29.18
C GLN A 9 -22.35 3.75 -27.95
N ALA A 10 -22.91 2.58 -27.64
CA ALA A 10 -22.42 1.72 -26.54
C ALA A 10 -20.96 1.32 -26.76
N LEU A 11 -20.59 0.91 -27.98
CA LEU A 11 -19.22 0.57 -28.34
C LEU A 11 -18.25 1.77 -28.20
N ARG A 12 -18.68 2.97 -28.62
CA ARG A 12 -17.86 4.19 -28.45
C ARG A 12 -17.64 4.55 -27.00
N THR A 13 -18.67 4.47 -26.18
CA THR A 13 -18.58 4.71 -24.73
C THR A 13 -17.70 3.65 -24.06
N LEU A 14 -17.83 2.38 -24.45
CA LEU A 14 -16.99 1.29 -23.96
C LEU A 14 -15.51 1.50 -24.30
N ILE A 15 -15.21 1.96 -25.53
CA ILE A 15 -13.84 2.30 -25.94
C ILE A 15 -13.31 3.50 -25.16
N ALA A 16 -14.14 4.49 -24.86
CA ALA A 16 -13.77 5.65 -24.05
C ALA A 16 -13.47 5.24 -22.59
N VAL A 17 -14.33 4.39 -22.00
CA VAL A 17 -14.10 3.79 -20.68
C VAL A 17 -12.84 2.96 -20.68
N SER A 18 -12.63 2.08 -21.67
CA SER A 18 -11.42 1.27 -21.81
C SER A 18 -10.15 2.12 -21.91
N LYS A 19 -10.18 3.25 -22.63
CA LYS A 19 -9.05 4.18 -22.68
C LYS A 19 -8.78 4.83 -21.30
N ARG A 20 -9.83 5.21 -20.57
CA ARG A 20 -9.69 5.73 -19.19
C ARG A 20 -9.09 4.71 -18.26
N VAL A 21 -9.54 3.46 -18.32
CA VAL A 21 -8.97 2.31 -17.56
C VAL A 21 -7.45 2.19 -17.77
N HIS A 22 -6.97 2.44 -18.99
CA HIS A 22 -5.54 2.33 -19.30
C HIS A 22 -4.74 3.60 -18.99
N SER A 23 -5.40 4.76 -18.86
CA SER A 23 -4.74 6.06 -18.65
C SER A 23 -4.83 6.58 -17.22
N SER A 24 -5.84 6.17 -16.45
CA SER A 24 -5.97 6.54 -15.03
C SER A 24 -5.50 5.39 -14.14
N LEU A 25 -4.62 5.70 -13.20
CA LEU A 25 -4.22 4.79 -12.10
C LEU A 25 -5.19 4.88 -10.92
N ASP A 26 -6.16 5.80 -10.95
CA ASP A 26 -7.19 5.94 -9.93
C ASP A 26 -8.36 4.99 -10.21
N LEU A 27 -8.48 4.00 -9.33
CA LEU A 27 -9.57 3.01 -9.42
C LEU A 27 -10.94 3.66 -9.28
N THR A 28 -11.08 4.68 -8.44
CA THR A 28 -12.36 5.37 -8.19
C THR A 28 -12.83 6.09 -9.44
N GLU A 29 -11.97 6.89 -10.08
CA GLU A 29 -12.30 7.57 -11.34
C GLU A 29 -12.69 6.58 -12.45
N THR A 30 -12.01 5.43 -12.48
CA THR A 30 -12.29 4.38 -13.46
C THR A 30 -13.66 3.74 -13.23
N LEU A 31 -14.00 3.43 -11.98
CA LEU A 31 -15.28 2.82 -11.65
C LEU A 31 -16.45 3.80 -11.76
N ASP A 32 -16.24 5.09 -11.51
CA ASP A 32 -17.19 6.16 -11.80
C ASP A 32 -17.48 6.22 -13.32
N ALA A 33 -16.44 6.18 -14.16
CA ALA A 33 -16.62 6.16 -15.62
C ALA A 33 -17.35 4.91 -16.11
N VAL A 34 -17.16 3.75 -15.47
CA VAL A 34 -17.94 2.53 -15.78
C VAL A 34 -19.40 2.71 -15.40
N ALA A 35 -19.71 3.19 -14.21
CA ALA A 35 -21.07 3.40 -13.75
C ALA A 35 -21.82 4.44 -14.64
N GLU A 36 -21.17 5.54 -14.97
CA GLU A 36 -21.67 6.56 -15.89
C GLU A 36 -21.91 5.98 -17.30
N GLY A 37 -20.94 5.21 -17.82
CA GLY A 37 -21.04 4.56 -19.12
C GLY A 37 -22.21 3.57 -19.22
N VAL A 38 -22.51 2.85 -18.14
CA VAL A 38 -23.67 1.96 -18.07
C VAL A 38 -24.98 2.75 -18.17
N VAL A 39 -25.08 3.88 -17.46
CA VAL A 39 -26.26 4.76 -17.52
C VAL A 39 -26.41 5.37 -18.92
N GLU A 40 -25.34 5.84 -19.52
CA GLU A 40 -25.37 6.52 -20.82
C GLU A 40 -25.60 5.58 -22.01
N ALA A 41 -25.07 4.37 -21.96
CA ALA A 41 -24.94 3.50 -23.15
C ALA A 41 -25.60 2.12 -23.01
N ALA A 42 -25.73 1.57 -21.80
CA ALA A 42 -26.35 0.25 -21.60
C ALA A 42 -27.89 0.33 -21.39
N GLY A 43 -28.43 1.55 -21.35
CA GLY A 43 -29.86 1.77 -21.26
C GLY A 43 -30.47 1.49 -19.88
N PHE A 44 -29.73 1.85 -18.82
CA PHE A 44 -30.23 1.81 -17.43
C PHE A 44 -30.21 3.22 -16.85
N GLY A 45 -31.18 3.53 -15.98
CA GLY A 45 -31.25 4.84 -15.32
C GLY A 45 -30.29 4.95 -14.14
N LEU A 46 -29.89 3.83 -13.55
CA LEU A 46 -29.02 3.76 -12.38
C LEU A 46 -27.99 2.65 -12.53
N ALA A 47 -26.78 2.90 -12.01
CA ALA A 47 -25.73 1.90 -11.90
C ALA A 47 -24.95 2.08 -10.58
N VAL A 48 -24.64 0.98 -9.89
CA VAL A 48 -23.88 0.94 -8.62
C VAL A 48 -22.79 -0.10 -8.72
N VAL A 49 -21.57 0.28 -8.42
CA VAL A 49 -20.42 -0.62 -8.40
C VAL A 49 -20.08 -0.99 -6.97
N ASN A 50 -20.16 -2.29 -6.67
CA ASN A 50 -19.77 -2.90 -5.41
C ASN A 50 -18.41 -3.58 -5.58
N LEU A 51 -17.41 -3.21 -4.79
CA LEU A 51 -16.06 -3.75 -4.84
C LEU A 51 -15.89 -4.82 -3.75
N ALA A 52 -15.42 -6.01 -4.11
CA ALA A 52 -15.11 -7.05 -3.14
C ALA A 52 -13.86 -6.69 -2.32
N GLU A 53 -13.98 -6.76 -1.00
CA GLU A 53 -12.90 -6.58 -0.04
C GLU A 53 -12.12 -7.89 0.20
N PRO A 54 -10.90 -7.85 0.80
CA PRO A 54 -10.12 -9.04 1.09
C PRO A 54 -10.81 -10.05 2.02
N ASN A 55 -11.68 -9.59 2.94
CA ASN A 55 -12.48 -10.42 3.84
C ASN A 55 -13.69 -11.08 3.16
N GLY A 56 -13.95 -10.73 1.88
CA GLY A 56 -15.07 -11.23 1.07
C GLY A 56 -16.32 -10.36 1.12
N ASP A 57 -16.39 -9.34 1.97
CA ASP A 57 -17.47 -8.37 1.97
C ASP A 57 -17.40 -7.46 0.74
N PHE A 58 -18.47 -6.71 0.49
CA PHE A 58 -18.57 -5.81 -0.64
C PHE A 58 -18.86 -4.39 -0.15
N THR A 59 -18.17 -3.41 -0.70
CA THR A 59 -18.41 -1.98 -0.42
C THR A 59 -18.82 -1.27 -1.69
N VAL A 60 -19.88 -0.47 -1.63
CA VAL A 60 -20.26 0.42 -2.74
C VAL A 60 -19.22 1.51 -2.89
N VAL A 61 -18.55 1.55 -4.04
CA VAL A 61 -17.47 2.49 -4.32
C VAL A 61 -17.85 3.55 -5.36
N SER A 62 -18.85 3.27 -6.18
CA SER A 62 -19.35 4.19 -7.21
C SER A 62 -20.84 4.01 -7.43
N ALA A 63 -21.53 5.10 -7.78
CA ALA A 63 -22.93 5.10 -8.18
C ALA A 63 -23.21 6.23 -9.19
N ALA A 64 -23.99 5.93 -10.23
CA ALA A 64 -24.37 6.86 -11.29
C ALA A 64 -25.87 6.86 -11.54
N GLY A 65 -26.39 7.94 -12.16
CA GLY A 65 -27.78 8.15 -12.52
C GLY A 65 -28.54 9.10 -11.60
N SER A 66 -28.21 9.18 -10.32
CA SER A 66 -28.84 10.09 -9.35
C SER A 66 -27.84 10.53 -8.28
N GLU A 67 -27.82 11.82 -7.99
CA GLU A 67 -27.02 12.40 -6.90
C GLU A 67 -27.49 11.93 -5.53
N GLN A 68 -28.80 11.69 -5.37
CA GLN A 68 -29.35 11.12 -4.14
C GLN A 68 -28.87 9.68 -3.94
N LEU A 69 -28.95 8.84 -4.99
CA LEU A 69 -28.42 7.48 -4.97
C LEU A 69 -26.95 7.46 -4.55
N ARG A 70 -26.13 8.31 -5.15
CA ARG A 70 -24.69 8.40 -4.84
C ARG A 70 -24.45 8.69 -3.36
N ARG A 71 -25.17 9.67 -2.79
CA ARG A 71 -25.03 10.04 -1.37
C ARG A 71 -25.49 8.95 -0.40
N GLU A 72 -26.52 8.21 -0.76
CA GLU A 72 -27.09 7.17 0.11
C GLU A 72 -26.33 5.85 0.01
N MET A 73 -25.84 5.50 -1.18
CA MET A 73 -25.25 4.19 -1.44
C MET A 73 -23.73 4.13 -1.25
N VAL A 74 -22.99 5.14 -1.68
CA VAL A 74 -21.50 5.08 -1.63
C VAL A 74 -21.01 4.96 -0.19
N GLY A 75 -20.19 3.94 0.05
CA GLY A 75 -19.66 3.59 1.38
C GLY A 75 -20.49 2.56 2.13
N THR A 76 -21.70 2.21 1.67
CA THR A 76 -22.48 1.13 2.29
C THR A 76 -21.82 -0.23 2.04
N LYS A 77 -22.08 -1.19 2.95
CA LYS A 77 -21.45 -2.51 2.92
C LYS A 77 -22.48 -3.63 2.92
N GLY A 78 -22.13 -4.71 2.20
CA GLY A 78 -22.88 -5.95 2.22
C GLY A 78 -21.96 -7.13 2.51
N SER A 79 -22.39 -8.05 3.38
CA SER A 79 -21.57 -9.21 3.71
C SER A 79 -21.48 -10.22 2.55
N ALA A 80 -20.37 -10.94 2.47
CA ALA A 80 -20.20 -12.05 1.51
C ALA A 80 -21.35 -13.05 1.58
N GLY A 81 -21.81 -13.37 2.79
CA GLY A 81 -22.91 -14.31 3.02
C GLY A 81 -24.23 -13.85 2.39
N THR A 82 -24.56 -12.56 2.57
CA THR A 82 -25.74 -11.93 2.00
C THR A 82 -25.74 -11.98 0.47
N TRP A 83 -24.62 -11.64 -0.15
CA TRP A 83 -24.46 -11.71 -1.61
C TRP A 83 -24.58 -13.14 -2.15
N HIS A 84 -23.99 -14.13 -1.48
CA HIS A 84 -24.13 -15.54 -1.86
C HIS A 84 -25.57 -16.04 -1.76
N GLU A 85 -26.29 -15.62 -0.73
CA GLU A 85 -27.71 -15.96 -0.57
C GLU A 85 -28.57 -15.35 -1.68
N LEU A 86 -28.32 -14.07 -2.01
CA LEU A 86 -29.01 -13.36 -3.07
C LEU A 86 -28.84 -14.06 -4.41
N PHE A 87 -27.59 -14.35 -4.81
CA PHE A 87 -27.31 -14.99 -6.10
C PHE A 87 -27.77 -16.44 -6.18
N ARG A 88 -27.91 -17.14 -5.07
CA ARG A 88 -28.47 -18.48 -5.06
C ARG A 88 -29.98 -18.48 -5.38
N ARG A 89 -30.67 -17.40 -5.09
CA ARG A 89 -32.12 -17.23 -5.35
C ARG A 89 -32.41 -16.56 -6.68
N ALA A 90 -31.42 -15.89 -7.26
CA ALA A 90 -31.54 -15.15 -8.49
C ALA A 90 -31.74 -16.07 -9.71
N GLU A 91 -32.53 -15.64 -10.66
CA GLU A 91 -32.61 -16.24 -11.97
C GLU A 91 -31.35 -15.87 -12.76
N ARG A 92 -30.75 -16.85 -13.41
CA ARG A 92 -29.55 -16.62 -14.22
C ARG A 92 -29.91 -16.27 -15.65
N TRP A 93 -29.52 -15.07 -16.07
CA TRP A 93 -29.63 -14.57 -17.44
C TRP A 93 -28.24 -14.48 -18.07
N ASP A 94 -27.79 -15.55 -18.73
CA ASP A 94 -26.42 -15.69 -19.24
C ASP A 94 -25.36 -15.50 -18.15
N SER A 95 -24.61 -14.39 -18.17
CA SER A 95 -23.62 -14.03 -17.16
C SER A 95 -24.19 -13.15 -16.02
N LEU A 96 -25.47 -12.76 -16.13
CA LEU A 96 -26.15 -11.86 -15.20
C LEU A 96 -27.03 -12.63 -14.22
N TYR A 97 -27.42 -11.95 -13.13
CA TYR A 97 -28.33 -12.46 -12.13
C TYR A 97 -29.50 -11.51 -11.93
N PHE A 98 -30.70 -11.98 -12.24
CA PHE A 98 -31.94 -11.26 -12.04
C PHE A 98 -32.65 -11.72 -10.77
N VAL A 99 -33.04 -10.77 -9.92
CA VAL A 99 -33.82 -11.01 -8.71
C VAL A 99 -35.20 -10.40 -8.93
N ASP A 100 -36.19 -11.27 -9.11
CA ASP A 100 -37.57 -10.87 -9.29
C ASP A 100 -38.14 -10.38 -7.93
N HIS A 101 -38.92 -9.30 -7.96
CA HIS A 101 -39.55 -8.68 -6.78
C HIS A 101 -40.31 -9.67 -5.89
N ARG A 102 -40.82 -10.78 -6.42
CA ARG A 102 -41.52 -11.83 -5.66
C ARG A 102 -40.64 -12.56 -4.66
N TYR A 103 -39.32 -12.57 -4.90
CA TYR A 103 -38.37 -13.22 -4.00
C TYR A 103 -37.72 -12.25 -3.03
N GLY A 104 -37.70 -10.96 -3.37
CA GLY A 104 -37.15 -9.89 -2.57
C GLY A 104 -35.62 -9.97 -2.39
N VAL A 105 -35.05 -8.93 -1.84
CA VAL A 105 -33.64 -8.84 -1.47
C VAL A 105 -33.53 -9.09 0.04
N PRO A 106 -32.50 -9.79 0.55
CA PRO A 106 -32.30 -9.97 1.98
C PRO A 106 -32.26 -8.62 2.72
N GLU A 107 -32.94 -8.52 3.87
CA GLU A 107 -32.98 -7.29 4.69
C GLU A 107 -31.58 -6.80 5.12
N SER A 108 -30.60 -7.72 5.17
CA SER A 108 -29.21 -7.41 5.51
C SER A 108 -28.43 -6.76 4.36
N LEU A 109 -28.99 -6.68 3.15
CA LEU A 109 -28.41 -5.96 2.03
C LEU A 109 -29.12 -4.61 1.89
N TYR A 110 -28.35 -3.53 2.07
CA TYR A 110 -28.88 -2.20 1.82
C TYR A 110 -29.16 -2.05 0.32
N THR A 111 -30.39 -1.76 -0.04
CA THR A 111 -30.84 -1.53 -1.42
C THR A 111 -31.54 -0.20 -1.52
N TRP A 112 -31.26 0.52 -2.58
CA TRP A 112 -32.02 1.71 -2.94
C TRP A 112 -33.18 1.28 -3.83
N VAL A 113 -34.40 1.73 -3.50
CA VAL A 113 -35.61 1.39 -4.24
C VAL A 113 -36.08 2.63 -4.98
N PRO A 114 -36.21 2.60 -6.33
CA PRO A 114 -36.68 3.73 -7.10
C PRO A 114 -38.15 4.01 -6.83
N ASP A 115 -38.51 5.30 -6.77
CA ASP A 115 -39.90 5.75 -6.68
C ASP A 115 -40.54 5.78 -8.08
N ILE A 116 -40.94 4.60 -8.55
CA ILE A 116 -41.63 4.41 -9.82
C ILE A 116 -42.94 3.62 -9.59
N PRO A 117 -43.98 3.80 -10.46
CA PRO A 117 -45.21 3.06 -10.35
C PRO A 117 -44.97 1.56 -10.60
N ILE A 118 -45.78 0.75 -9.91
CA ILE A 118 -45.82 -0.70 -10.15
C ILE A 118 -46.46 -0.92 -11.54
N PRO A 119 -45.76 -1.66 -12.45
CA PRO A 119 -46.28 -1.87 -13.79
C PRO A 119 -47.48 -2.84 -13.82
N ASP A 120 -48.44 -2.55 -14.68
CA ASP A 120 -49.54 -3.48 -14.98
C ASP A 120 -49.12 -4.59 -15.95
N ASP A 121 -48.04 -4.37 -16.72
CA ASP A 121 -47.46 -5.31 -17.72
C ASP A 121 -46.62 -6.36 -16.98
N PRO A 122 -46.85 -7.69 -17.19
CA PRO A 122 -46.00 -8.74 -16.63
C PRO A 122 -44.51 -8.65 -16.98
N ASP A 123 -44.18 -8.05 -18.13
CA ASP A 123 -42.80 -7.79 -18.57
C ASP A 123 -42.28 -6.42 -18.12
N GLY A 124 -43.09 -5.65 -17.40
CA GLY A 124 -42.71 -4.38 -16.81
C GLY A 124 -41.63 -4.53 -15.75
N TRP A 125 -40.77 -3.54 -15.60
CA TRP A 125 -39.77 -3.49 -14.53
C TRP A 125 -40.44 -3.06 -13.23
N HIS A 126 -40.39 -3.95 -12.22
CA HIS A 126 -40.98 -3.65 -10.92
C HIS A 126 -39.95 -2.88 -10.05
N PRO A 127 -40.37 -1.92 -9.17
CA PRO A 127 -39.41 -1.15 -8.31
C PRO A 127 -38.52 -2.01 -7.43
N LEU A 128 -38.91 -3.25 -7.12
CA LEU A 128 -38.14 -4.20 -6.33
C LEU A 128 -37.41 -5.27 -7.18
N ASP A 129 -37.47 -5.18 -8.52
CA ASP A 129 -36.65 -6.01 -9.39
C ASP A 129 -35.20 -5.53 -9.32
N CYS A 130 -34.23 -6.44 -9.36
CA CYS A 130 -32.82 -6.11 -9.33
C CYS A 130 -32.07 -6.91 -10.40
N LEU A 131 -31.12 -6.28 -11.08
CA LEU A 131 -30.23 -6.94 -12.02
C LEU A 131 -28.78 -6.69 -11.65
N PHE A 132 -28.01 -7.78 -11.58
CA PHE A 132 -26.64 -7.79 -11.15
C PHE A 132 -25.73 -8.41 -12.21
N ALA A 133 -24.61 -7.77 -12.47
CA ALA A 133 -23.53 -8.29 -13.29
C ALA A 133 -22.30 -8.54 -12.42
N PRO A 134 -21.93 -9.79 -12.14
CA PRO A 134 -20.72 -10.10 -11.38
C PRO A 134 -19.47 -9.64 -12.13
N LEU A 135 -18.56 -8.99 -11.43
CA LEU A 135 -17.25 -8.60 -11.94
C LEU A 135 -16.28 -9.76 -11.64
N MET A 136 -15.97 -10.54 -12.66
CA MET A 136 -15.25 -11.81 -12.50
C MET A 136 -13.79 -11.69 -12.88
N ALA A 137 -12.89 -12.13 -12.00
CA ALA A 137 -11.51 -12.39 -12.38
C ALA A 137 -11.41 -13.62 -13.30
N PRO A 138 -10.36 -13.75 -14.13
CA PRO A 138 -10.13 -14.96 -14.95
C PRO A 138 -10.03 -16.25 -14.13
N THR A 139 -9.71 -16.15 -12.84
CA THR A 139 -9.66 -17.26 -11.89
C THR A 139 -11.04 -17.75 -11.43
N GLY A 140 -12.13 -17.09 -11.85
CA GLY A 140 -13.49 -17.36 -11.39
C GLY A 140 -13.84 -16.71 -10.04
N LYS A 141 -12.92 -15.92 -9.44
CA LYS A 141 -13.17 -15.18 -8.20
C LYS A 141 -13.91 -13.88 -8.51
N TRP A 142 -14.89 -13.54 -7.70
CA TRP A 142 -15.56 -12.25 -7.77
C TRP A 142 -14.64 -11.14 -7.24
N VAL A 143 -14.48 -10.09 -8.03
CA VAL A 143 -13.75 -8.87 -7.65
C VAL A 143 -14.69 -7.71 -7.34
N GLY A 144 -15.97 -7.85 -7.73
CA GLY A 144 -17.02 -6.88 -7.48
C GLY A 144 -18.36 -7.35 -8.04
N VAL A 145 -19.36 -6.47 -7.94
CA VAL A 145 -20.68 -6.62 -8.56
C VAL A 145 -21.14 -5.26 -9.08
N LEU A 146 -21.58 -5.22 -10.32
CA LEU A 146 -22.28 -4.08 -10.90
C LEU A 146 -23.77 -4.32 -10.79
N SER A 147 -24.46 -3.46 -10.04
CA SER A 147 -25.93 -3.48 -9.89
C SER A 147 -26.51 -2.39 -10.77
N VAL A 148 -27.60 -2.69 -11.46
CA VAL A 148 -28.30 -1.73 -12.35
C VAL A 148 -29.80 -1.73 -12.09
N ASP A 149 -30.43 -0.59 -12.39
CA ASP A 149 -31.85 -0.37 -12.21
C ASP A 149 -32.42 0.60 -13.25
N LEU A 150 -33.75 0.70 -13.31
CA LEU A 150 -34.49 1.58 -14.19
C LEU A 150 -34.13 1.36 -15.68
N PRO A 151 -34.34 0.17 -16.25
CA PRO A 151 -34.12 -0.05 -17.67
C PRO A 151 -34.96 0.92 -18.51
N VAL A 152 -34.34 1.51 -19.53
CA VAL A 152 -35.01 2.44 -20.45
C VAL A 152 -36.21 1.77 -21.10
N GLY A 153 -37.37 2.47 -21.09
CA GLY A 153 -38.64 1.91 -21.53
C GLY A 153 -39.45 1.21 -20.44
N GLY A 154 -38.96 1.13 -19.22
CA GLY A 154 -39.70 0.58 -18.06
C GLY A 154 -40.04 -0.91 -18.19
N ARG A 155 -39.33 -1.65 -19.01
CA ARG A 155 -39.51 -3.10 -19.23
C ARG A 155 -38.24 -3.85 -18.85
N ARG A 156 -38.37 -5.15 -18.59
CA ARG A 156 -37.22 -6.03 -18.36
C ARG A 156 -36.24 -5.96 -19.53
N PRO A 157 -34.91 -5.84 -19.28
CA PRO A 157 -33.93 -5.64 -20.33
C PRO A 157 -33.88 -6.82 -21.31
N GLY A 158 -33.90 -6.49 -22.58
CA GLY A 158 -33.77 -7.45 -23.68
C GLY A 158 -32.34 -8.01 -23.83
N PRO A 159 -32.14 -9.00 -24.72
CA PRO A 159 -30.83 -9.64 -24.91
C PRO A 159 -29.70 -8.66 -25.19
N GLN A 160 -29.93 -7.66 -26.01
CA GLN A 160 -28.92 -6.66 -26.39
C GLN A 160 -28.47 -5.78 -25.20
N GLN A 161 -29.43 -5.31 -24.36
CA GLN A 161 -29.07 -4.56 -23.15
C GLN A 161 -28.27 -5.41 -22.17
N ARG A 162 -28.63 -6.69 -22.05
CA ARG A 162 -27.92 -7.64 -21.20
C ARG A 162 -26.49 -7.88 -21.67
N GLU A 163 -26.29 -8.02 -22.99
CA GLU A 163 -24.96 -8.18 -23.59
C GLU A 163 -24.07 -6.95 -23.36
N ILE A 164 -24.61 -5.75 -23.57
CA ILE A 164 -23.88 -4.50 -23.30
C ILE A 164 -23.51 -4.40 -21.83
N LEU A 165 -24.43 -4.69 -20.91
CA LEU A 165 -24.15 -4.69 -19.46
C LEU A 165 -23.04 -5.69 -19.10
N ALA A 166 -23.07 -6.88 -19.69
CA ALA A 166 -22.03 -7.89 -19.47
C ALA A 166 -20.64 -7.42 -19.93
N LEU A 167 -20.58 -6.71 -21.07
CA LEU A 167 -19.34 -6.11 -21.56
C LEU A 167 -18.79 -5.02 -20.59
N PHE A 168 -19.66 -4.16 -20.07
CA PHE A 168 -19.26 -3.17 -19.05
C PHE A 168 -18.74 -3.85 -17.79
N ALA A 169 -19.38 -4.93 -17.34
CA ALA A 169 -18.96 -5.70 -16.19
C ALA A 169 -17.57 -6.35 -16.40
N GLU A 170 -17.31 -6.90 -17.57
CA GLU A 170 -16.00 -7.45 -17.94
C GLU A 170 -14.91 -6.37 -17.91
N HIS A 171 -15.16 -5.21 -18.52
CA HIS A 171 -14.22 -4.09 -18.48
C HIS A 171 -13.97 -3.56 -17.06
N ALA A 172 -15.01 -3.47 -16.24
CA ALA A 172 -14.86 -3.10 -14.82
C ALA A 172 -14.01 -4.10 -14.05
N ALA A 173 -14.21 -5.40 -14.29
CA ALA A 173 -13.40 -6.44 -13.66
C ALA A 173 -11.92 -6.33 -14.05
N ILE A 174 -11.62 -6.10 -15.33
CA ILE A 174 -10.25 -5.87 -15.82
C ILE A 174 -9.64 -4.64 -15.15
N ALA A 175 -10.37 -3.53 -15.05
CA ALA A 175 -9.92 -2.31 -14.39
C ALA A 175 -9.53 -2.54 -12.93
N ILE A 176 -10.40 -3.23 -12.18
CA ILE A 176 -10.16 -3.57 -10.77
C ILE A 176 -8.90 -4.42 -10.62
N LEU A 177 -8.73 -5.42 -11.48
CA LEU A 177 -7.57 -6.30 -11.43
C LEU A 177 -6.28 -5.54 -11.75
N HIS A 178 -6.27 -4.69 -12.77
CA HIS A 178 -5.11 -3.88 -13.14
C HIS A 178 -4.72 -2.94 -11.99
N ALA A 179 -5.67 -2.22 -11.40
CA ALA A 179 -5.39 -1.31 -10.29
C ALA A 179 -4.83 -2.06 -9.06
N ARG A 180 -5.37 -3.24 -8.72
CA ARG A 180 -4.86 -4.07 -7.64
C ARG A 180 -3.43 -4.57 -7.92
N MET A 181 -3.18 -5.08 -9.13
CA MET A 181 -1.86 -5.56 -9.52
C MET A 181 -0.82 -4.43 -9.50
N HIS A 182 -1.18 -3.24 -9.99
CA HIS A 182 -0.30 -2.07 -9.95
C HIS A 182 0.06 -1.66 -8.52
N SER A 183 -0.93 -1.54 -7.65
CA SER A 183 -0.72 -1.23 -6.22
C SER A 183 0.13 -2.28 -5.50
N GLU A 184 -0.05 -3.56 -5.82
CA GLU A 184 0.76 -4.64 -5.25
C GLU A 184 2.22 -4.59 -5.76
N LEU A 185 2.41 -4.30 -7.04
CA LEU A 185 3.73 -4.13 -7.64
C LEU A 185 4.49 -2.95 -7.02
N GLU A 186 3.83 -1.79 -6.88
CA GLU A 186 4.42 -0.62 -6.22
C GLU A 186 4.83 -0.91 -4.78
N ARG A 187 3.95 -1.57 -4.00
CA ARG A 187 4.27 -1.98 -2.64
C ARG A 187 5.44 -2.96 -2.58
N SER A 188 5.49 -3.89 -3.53
CA SER A 188 6.59 -4.87 -3.61
C SER A 188 7.90 -4.18 -3.98
N GLN A 189 7.89 -3.28 -4.96
CA GLN A 189 9.05 -2.48 -5.34
C GLN A 189 9.56 -1.62 -4.19
N ALA A 190 8.68 -0.91 -3.49
CA ALA A 190 9.04 -0.11 -2.31
C ALA A 190 9.67 -0.97 -1.21
N LYS A 191 9.12 -2.16 -0.94
CA LYS A 191 9.71 -3.11 0.02
C LYS A 191 11.10 -3.60 -0.40
N LEU A 192 11.27 -3.94 -1.68
CA LEU A 192 12.57 -4.39 -2.21
C LEU A 192 13.60 -3.26 -2.16
N GLN A 193 13.21 -2.04 -2.53
CA GLN A 193 14.08 -0.87 -2.45
C GLN A 193 14.47 -0.55 -1.02
N TYR A 194 13.53 -0.63 -0.08
CA TYR A 194 13.82 -0.47 1.34
C TYR A 194 14.77 -1.55 1.86
N ALA A 195 14.53 -2.82 1.53
CA ALA A 195 15.41 -3.93 1.91
C ALA A 195 16.82 -3.83 1.29
N ALA A 196 16.93 -3.28 0.07
CA ALA A 196 18.22 -3.06 -0.59
C ALA A 196 19.06 -1.95 0.09
N THR A 197 18.42 -1.03 0.81
CA THR A 197 19.05 0.17 1.38
C THR A 197 19.06 0.21 2.90
N HIS A 198 18.31 -0.67 3.59
CA HIS A 198 18.19 -0.67 5.04
C HIS A 198 18.48 -2.06 5.64
N ASP A 199 18.92 -2.06 6.90
CA ASP A 199 19.09 -3.28 7.69
C ASP A 199 17.75 -3.78 8.20
N ALA A 200 17.44 -5.04 7.93
CA ALA A 200 16.11 -5.61 8.22
C ALA A 200 15.80 -5.70 9.73
N LEU A 201 16.81 -5.80 10.60
CA LEU A 201 16.61 -5.92 12.05
C LEU A 201 16.35 -4.57 12.71
N THR A 202 17.13 -3.55 12.32
CA THR A 202 17.19 -2.26 13.01
C THR A 202 16.47 -1.14 12.27
N GLY A 203 16.18 -1.32 10.98
CA GLY A 203 15.61 -0.29 10.13
C GLY A 203 16.58 0.88 9.83
N LEU A 204 17.84 0.78 10.24
CA LEU A 204 18.88 1.76 9.90
C LEU A 204 19.34 1.58 8.46
N ALA A 205 19.99 2.60 7.90
CA ALA A 205 20.69 2.46 6.62
C ALA A 205 21.66 1.26 6.66
N ASN A 206 21.77 0.55 5.54
CA ASN A 206 22.77 -0.51 5.39
C ASN A 206 24.06 0.01 4.75
N ARG A 207 25.04 -0.87 4.59
CA ARG A 207 26.34 -0.56 3.98
C ARG A 207 26.21 0.03 2.56
N THR A 208 25.24 -0.46 1.76
CA THR A 208 25.06 -0.01 0.37
C THR A 208 24.57 1.43 0.32
N PHE A 209 23.49 1.74 1.04
CA PHE A 209 22.98 3.11 1.14
C PHE A 209 24.02 4.08 1.69
N LEU A 210 24.71 3.69 2.77
CA LEU A 210 25.73 4.55 3.38
C LEU A 210 26.82 4.93 2.39
N ARG A 211 27.36 3.95 1.67
CA ARG A 211 28.43 4.17 0.69
C ARG A 211 28.00 5.11 -0.43
N GLU A 212 26.81 4.88 -1.01
CA GLU A 212 26.28 5.72 -2.11
C GLU A 212 26.05 7.15 -1.62
N ARG A 213 25.42 7.29 -0.46
CA ARG A 213 25.10 8.60 0.11
C ARG A 213 26.33 9.41 0.46
N VAL A 214 27.34 8.78 1.08
CA VAL A 214 28.56 9.49 1.49
C VAL A 214 29.45 9.85 0.29
N ASN A 215 29.54 8.99 -0.71
CA ASN A 215 30.27 9.32 -1.93
C ASN A 215 29.68 10.57 -2.61
N ALA A 216 28.34 10.65 -2.72
CA ALA A 216 27.69 11.83 -3.27
C ALA A 216 27.95 13.11 -2.42
N LEU A 217 28.04 12.98 -1.10
CA LEU A 217 28.35 14.11 -0.21
C LEU A 217 29.81 14.58 -0.34
N LEU A 218 30.74 13.69 -0.58
CA LEU A 218 32.15 13.99 -0.79
C LEU A 218 32.45 14.62 -2.16
N GLU A 219 31.50 14.59 -3.10
CA GLU A 219 31.56 15.32 -4.35
C GLU A 219 31.20 16.81 -4.22
N GLU A 220 30.55 17.23 -3.11
CA GLU A 220 30.08 18.59 -2.90
C GLU A 220 31.22 19.51 -2.35
N PRO A 221 31.66 20.56 -3.08
CA PRO A 221 32.70 21.46 -2.62
C PRO A 221 32.34 22.21 -1.35
N GLY A 222 33.33 22.37 -0.44
CA GLY A 222 33.18 23.16 0.79
C GLY A 222 32.33 22.49 1.89
N ARG A 223 32.06 21.21 1.75
CA ARG A 223 31.41 20.36 2.78
C ARG A 223 32.44 19.49 3.47
N GLU A 224 32.29 19.32 4.78
CA GLU A 224 33.02 18.34 5.58
C GLU A 224 32.11 17.15 5.85
N VAL A 225 32.70 15.95 5.92
CA VAL A 225 32.05 14.70 6.27
C VAL A 225 32.79 14.10 7.46
N GLY A 226 32.10 14.01 8.61
CA GLY A 226 32.60 13.34 9.80
C GLY A 226 32.12 11.90 9.85
N VAL A 227 33.00 10.93 10.01
CA VAL A 227 32.68 9.50 10.10
C VAL A 227 32.97 9.00 11.52
N LEU A 228 31.99 8.37 12.16
CA LEU A 228 32.13 7.66 13.42
C LEU A 228 31.95 6.17 13.17
N VAL A 229 32.94 5.34 13.43
CA VAL A 229 32.84 3.87 13.46
C VAL A 229 32.58 3.45 14.89
N ILE A 230 31.57 2.65 15.12
CA ILE A 230 31.04 2.29 16.43
C ILE A 230 30.94 0.76 16.52
N ASP A 231 31.52 0.16 17.55
CA ASP A 231 31.49 -1.26 17.86
C ASP A 231 30.95 -1.46 19.29
N LEU A 232 29.95 -2.34 19.46
CA LEU A 232 29.32 -2.57 20.76
C LEU A 232 30.17 -3.51 21.62
N ASN A 233 30.67 -3.00 22.74
CA ASN A 233 31.43 -3.79 23.72
C ASN A 233 30.47 -4.66 24.56
N GLY A 234 30.78 -5.95 24.66
CA GLY A 234 30.02 -6.86 25.49
C GLY A 234 28.79 -7.48 24.79
N PHE A 235 28.48 -7.10 23.55
CA PHE A 235 27.34 -7.66 22.83
C PHE A 235 27.40 -9.18 22.68
N LYS A 236 28.57 -9.76 22.38
CA LYS A 236 28.74 -11.22 22.33
C LYS A 236 28.35 -11.90 23.62
N ARG A 237 28.64 -11.30 24.80
CA ARG A 237 28.26 -11.86 26.09
C ARG A 237 26.74 -11.91 26.30
N VAL A 238 26.01 -10.95 25.72
CA VAL A 238 24.53 -10.98 25.73
C VAL A 238 24.04 -12.17 24.94
N ASN A 239 24.54 -12.36 23.72
CA ASN A 239 24.18 -13.51 22.88
C ASN A 239 24.53 -14.85 23.56
N ASP A 240 25.71 -14.96 24.16
CA ASP A 240 26.18 -16.18 24.79
C ASP A 240 25.38 -16.51 26.09
N ALA A 241 24.86 -15.50 26.79
CA ALA A 241 24.14 -15.67 28.06
C ALA A 241 22.62 -15.77 27.91
N ALA A 242 22.01 -14.97 27.00
CA ALA A 242 20.55 -14.83 26.85
C ALA A 242 20.03 -15.21 25.46
N GLY A 243 20.91 -15.65 24.54
CA GLY A 243 20.53 -16.08 23.21
C GLY A 243 20.45 -14.93 22.17
N HIS A 244 20.28 -15.32 20.91
CA HIS A 244 20.28 -14.37 19.79
C HIS A 244 19.04 -13.45 19.80
N GLU A 245 17.91 -13.88 20.33
CA GLU A 245 16.70 -13.06 20.41
C GLU A 245 16.91 -11.85 21.33
N ALA A 246 17.54 -12.06 22.50
CA ALA A 246 17.93 -10.97 23.40
C ALA A 246 18.95 -10.04 22.76
N GLY A 247 19.93 -10.58 22.02
CA GLY A 247 20.86 -9.78 21.22
C GLY A 247 20.20 -8.92 20.16
N ASP A 248 19.22 -9.46 19.44
CA ASP A 248 18.44 -8.73 18.45
C ASP A 248 17.63 -7.59 19.10
N GLU A 249 17.06 -7.82 20.28
CA GLU A 249 16.36 -6.79 21.03
C GLU A 249 17.31 -5.68 21.50
N VAL A 250 18.50 -6.04 22.00
CA VAL A 250 19.56 -5.09 22.35
C VAL A 250 19.95 -4.24 21.14
N LEU A 251 20.13 -4.84 19.97
CA LEU A 251 20.46 -4.11 18.72
C LEU A 251 19.36 -3.12 18.33
N ARG A 252 18.08 -3.52 18.45
CA ARG A 252 16.95 -2.62 18.16
C ARG A 252 16.92 -1.41 19.11
N VAL A 253 17.09 -1.67 20.42
CA VAL A 253 17.09 -0.60 21.44
C VAL A 253 18.26 0.35 21.24
N VAL A 254 19.47 -0.17 21.03
CA VAL A 254 20.67 0.64 20.77
C VAL A 254 20.51 1.49 19.52
N SER A 255 20.01 0.90 18.45
CA SER A 255 19.75 1.59 17.18
C SER A 255 18.77 2.75 17.36
N GLU A 256 17.67 2.55 18.04
CA GLU A 256 16.67 3.58 18.31
C GLU A 256 17.22 4.69 19.22
N ARG A 257 18.02 4.34 20.24
CA ARG A 257 18.71 5.35 21.08
C ARG A 257 19.65 6.21 20.26
N MET A 258 20.51 5.60 19.44
CA MET A 258 21.43 6.33 18.57
C MET A 258 20.68 7.22 17.57
N ARG A 259 19.63 6.70 16.92
CA ARG A 259 18.82 7.43 15.95
C ARG A 259 18.24 8.73 16.52
N ARG A 260 17.77 8.71 17.76
CA ARG A 260 17.24 9.90 18.44
C ARG A 260 18.31 10.97 18.76
N HIS A 261 19.59 10.61 18.67
CA HIS A 261 20.72 11.49 18.96
C HIS A 261 21.52 11.90 17.71
N ILE A 262 21.08 11.43 16.55
CA ILE A 262 21.58 11.84 15.24
C ILE A 262 20.56 12.83 14.65
N ARG A 263 21.05 13.97 14.15
CA ARG A 263 20.18 15.01 13.58
C ARG A 263 19.70 14.67 12.19
N GLU A 264 18.67 15.34 11.74
CA GLU A 264 18.22 15.28 10.36
C GLU A 264 19.33 15.76 9.41
N GLY A 265 19.56 15.01 8.33
CA GLY A 265 20.66 15.23 7.38
C GLY A 265 21.92 14.42 7.64
N ASP A 266 22.16 13.96 8.88
CA ASP A 266 23.21 12.98 9.19
C ASP A 266 22.69 11.55 8.92
N VAL A 267 23.59 10.58 8.76
CA VAL A 267 23.25 9.20 8.44
C VAL A 267 23.73 8.27 9.55
N LEU A 268 22.85 7.38 10.02
CA LEU A 268 23.21 6.27 10.92
C LEU A 268 22.97 4.96 10.18
N ALA A 269 23.99 4.11 10.10
CA ALA A 269 23.94 2.84 9.40
C ALA A 269 24.43 1.69 10.27
N ARG A 270 23.89 0.48 10.05
CA ARG A 270 24.42 -0.76 10.59
C ARG A 270 25.19 -1.52 9.52
N MET A 271 26.42 -1.91 9.84
CA MET A 271 27.32 -2.56 8.88
C MET A 271 27.19 -4.09 8.92
N GLY A 272 26.68 -4.62 10.01
CA GLY A 272 26.45 -6.04 10.30
C GLY A 272 26.89 -6.38 11.73
N GLY A 273 26.33 -7.41 12.31
CA GLY A 273 26.64 -7.79 13.70
C GLY A 273 26.38 -6.64 14.68
N ASP A 274 27.41 -6.26 15.41
CA ASP A 274 27.45 -5.19 16.42
C ASP A 274 28.15 -3.91 15.94
N GLU A 275 28.39 -3.75 14.62
CA GLU A 275 29.08 -2.63 14.03
C GLU A 275 28.11 -1.62 13.41
N PHE A 276 28.32 -0.33 13.74
CA PHE A 276 27.55 0.79 13.23
C PHE A 276 28.47 1.89 12.70
N ILE A 277 27.95 2.70 11.78
CA ILE A 277 28.63 3.93 11.31
C ILE A 277 27.62 5.08 11.40
N ALA A 278 28.06 6.18 12.02
CA ALA A 278 27.35 7.46 11.91
C ALA A 278 28.16 8.43 11.06
N VAL A 279 27.48 9.14 10.16
CA VAL A 279 28.08 10.13 9.27
C VAL A 279 27.41 11.47 9.50
N LEU A 280 28.21 12.45 9.90
CA LEU A 280 27.80 13.83 10.10
C LEU A 280 28.19 14.64 8.88
N VAL A 281 27.35 15.60 8.48
CA VAL A 281 27.54 16.43 7.30
C VAL A 281 27.44 17.90 7.67
N GLY A 282 28.45 18.71 7.31
CA GLY A 282 28.37 20.13 7.67
C GLY A 282 29.63 20.92 7.34
N ARG A 283 29.90 21.91 8.20
CA ARG A 283 31.13 22.69 8.25
C ARG A 283 31.61 22.74 9.71
N ASP A 284 32.92 22.83 9.92
CA ASP A 284 33.53 22.87 11.24
C ASP A 284 33.11 21.68 12.12
N LEU A 285 33.19 20.47 11.56
CA LEU A 285 32.66 19.25 12.20
C LEU A 285 33.56 18.69 13.34
N ALA A 286 34.77 19.16 13.52
CA ALA A 286 35.70 18.60 14.52
C ALA A 286 35.14 18.59 15.96
N GLY A 287 34.48 19.67 16.39
CA GLY A 287 33.76 19.77 17.66
C GLY A 287 32.51 18.89 17.69
N PRO A 288 31.54 19.12 16.78
CA PRO A 288 30.31 18.35 16.68
C PRO A 288 30.52 16.84 16.59
N LEU A 289 31.55 16.38 15.88
CA LEU A 289 31.89 14.96 15.73
C LEU A 289 32.25 14.32 17.08
N ARG A 290 33.10 15.01 17.86
CA ARG A 290 33.50 14.57 19.20
C ARG A 290 32.31 14.55 20.16
N ASP A 291 31.51 15.61 20.15
CA ASP A 291 30.33 15.74 21.03
C ASP A 291 29.31 14.64 20.71
N THR A 292 29.12 14.34 19.43
CA THR A 292 28.22 13.24 19.01
C THR A 292 28.78 11.90 19.44
N ALA A 293 30.07 11.63 19.27
CA ALA A 293 30.70 10.39 19.74
C ALA A 293 30.49 10.18 21.26
N ASN A 294 30.72 11.22 22.06
CA ASN A 294 30.50 11.15 23.53
C ASN A 294 29.03 10.88 23.85
N ARG A 295 28.11 11.61 23.26
CA ARG A 295 26.67 11.45 23.45
C ARG A 295 26.19 10.05 23.06
N LEU A 296 26.65 9.50 21.93
CA LEU A 296 26.32 8.15 21.50
C LEU A 296 26.86 7.11 22.49
N SER A 297 28.10 7.26 22.96
CA SER A 297 28.68 6.36 23.97
C SER A 297 27.86 6.34 25.26
N GLU A 298 27.41 7.51 25.75
CA GLU A 298 26.58 7.64 26.95
C GLU A 298 25.22 6.96 26.80
N VAL A 299 24.53 7.15 25.67
CA VAL A 299 23.18 6.59 25.48
C VAL A 299 23.20 5.09 25.22
N ILE A 300 24.25 4.57 24.59
CA ILE A 300 24.46 3.13 24.41
C ILE A 300 24.69 2.44 25.74
N ALA A 301 25.45 3.05 26.66
CA ALA A 301 25.79 2.46 27.96
C ALA A 301 24.62 2.39 28.94
N LYS A 302 23.46 2.99 28.66
CA LYS A 302 22.28 2.90 29.53
C LYS A 302 21.73 1.48 29.60
N PRO A 303 21.20 1.02 30.77
CA PRO A 303 20.61 -0.31 30.90
C PRO A 303 19.56 -0.59 29.79
N ILE A 304 19.55 -1.83 29.30
CA ILE A 304 18.62 -2.29 28.27
C ILE A 304 17.77 -3.39 28.89
N GLU A 305 16.46 -3.13 29.00
CA GLU A 305 15.49 -4.10 29.47
C GLU A 305 15.00 -4.93 28.30
N THR A 306 15.08 -6.25 28.39
CA THR A 306 14.53 -7.23 27.45
C THR A 306 13.64 -8.21 28.22
N GLN A 307 12.96 -9.11 27.51
CA GLN A 307 12.17 -10.15 28.17
C GLN A 307 13.01 -11.08 29.06
N ASP A 308 14.30 -11.25 28.75
CA ASP A 308 15.25 -12.13 29.46
C ASP A 308 16.01 -11.41 30.56
N GLY A 309 15.76 -10.14 30.83
CA GLY A 309 16.39 -9.37 31.91
C GLY A 309 17.00 -8.05 31.44
N VAL A 310 17.90 -7.51 32.31
CA VAL A 310 18.58 -6.23 32.06
C VAL A 310 20.01 -6.49 31.57
N HIS A 311 20.33 -5.92 30.41
CA HIS A 311 21.63 -6.06 29.77
C HIS A 311 22.39 -4.73 29.75
N PHE A 312 23.70 -4.84 29.73
CA PHE A 312 24.62 -3.70 29.67
C PHE A 312 25.59 -3.92 28.50
N VAL A 313 25.64 -2.98 27.58
CA VAL A 313 26.63 -2.92 26.51
C VAL A 313 27.31 -1.56 26.57
N GLY A 314 28.55 -1.49 26.11
CA GLY A 314 29.26 -0.23 25.91
C GLY A 314 29.53 -0.01 24.44
N ALA A 315 30.24 1.06 24.08
CA ALA A 315 30.67 1.31 22.73
C ALA A 315 32.17 1.69 22.69
N SER A 316 32.85 1.21 21.67
CA SER A 316 34.14 1.75 21.21
C SER A 316 33.88 2.56 19.97
N ILE A 317 34.25 3.85 19.98
CA ILE A 317 33.97 4.77 18.89
C ILE A 317 35.29 5.36 18.39
N GLY A 318 35.52 5.32 17.09
CA GLY A 318 36.61 6.03 16.43
C GLY A 318 36.06 7.04 15.42
N ALA A 319 36.78 8.12 15.21
CA ALA A 319 36.35 9.25 14.40
C ALA A 319 37.35 9.58 13.29
N ALA A 320 36.84 9.98 12.13
CA ALA A 320 37.65 10.56 11.07
C ALA A 320 36.88 11.73 10.42
N LEU A 321 37.64 12.73 9.97
CA LEU A 321 37.09 13.90 9.26
C LEU A 321 37.63 13.89 7.83
N GLY A 322 36.74 14.10 6.87
CA GLY A 322 37.06 14.21 5.45
C GLY A 322 36.41 15.45 4.83
N THR A 323 36.94 15.78 3.65
CA THR A 323 36.53 16.92 2.84
C THR A 323 36.22 16.48 1.40
N ALA A 324 35.77 17.38 0.58
CA ALA A 324 35.48 17.10 -0.83
C ALA A 324 36.74 16.52 -1.55
N GLY A 325 36.53 15.41 -2.27
CA GLY A 325 37.56 14.67 -2.96
C GLY A 325 38.23 13.54 -2.17
N ASP A 326 37.89 13.40 -0.86
CA ASP A 326 38.36 12.27 -0.07
C ASP A 326 37.62 10.98 -0.45
N ASP A 327 38.26 9.83 -0.18
CA ASP A 327 37.69 8.50 -0.41
C ASP A 327 37.00 8.00 0.88
N PHE A 328 35.73 7.66 0.78
CA PHE A 328 34.96 7.16 1.93
C PHE A 328 35.55 5.91 2.58
N ALA A 329 36.10 4.98 1.79
CA ALA A 329 36.72 3.78 2.33
C ALA A 329 37.95 4.10 3.17
N LYS A 330 38.76 5.12 2.77
CA LYS A 330 39.90 5.60 3.56
C LYS A 330 39.46 6.27 4.84
N LEU A 331 38.38 7.05 4.83
CA LEU A 331 37.82 7.67 6.04
C LEU A 331 37.33 6.61 7.04
N VAL A 332 36.61 5.61 6.56
CA VAL A 332 36.18 4.48 7.41
C VAL A 332 37.40 3.76 7.99
N ALA A 333 38.42 3.45 7.19
CA ALA A 333 39.63 2.80 7.68
C ALA A 333 40.37 3.63 8.72
N ALA A 334 40.43 4.95 8.59
CA ALA A 334 41.02 5.84 9.56
C ALA A 334 40.27 5.87 10.89
N ALA A 335 38.91 5.95 10.80
CA ALA A 335 38.02 5.89 12.00
C ALA A 335 38.11 4.52 12.67
N ASP A 336 38.13 3.43 11.91
CA ASP A 336 38.27 2.06 12.45
C ASP A 336 39.60 1.89 13.21
N ALA A 337 40.71 2.37 12.65
CA ALA A 337 42.01 2.34 13.33
C ALA A 337 41.98 3.12 14.65
N GLU A 338 41.28 4.22 14.74
CA GLU A 338 41.10 4.98 15.99
C GLU A 338 40.19 4.21 16.99
N MET A 339 39.10 3.66 16.53
CA MET A 339 38.19 2.82 17.33
C MET A 339 38.95 1.65 17.96
N TYR A 340 39.78 0.96 17.15
CA TYR A 340 40.56 -0.17 17.65
C TYR A 340 41.58 0.24 18.74
N ARG A 341 42.23 1.42 18.61
CA ARG A 341 43.11 1.96 19.66
C ARG A 341 42.33 2.19 20.96
N THR A 342 41.17 2.80 20.88
CA THR A 342 40.27 3.02 22.06
C THR A 342 39.87 1.70 22.68
N LYS A 343 39.51 0.70 21.89
CA LYS A 343 39.09 -0.64 22.36
C LYS A 343 40.23 -1.37 23.12
N ARG A 344 41.49 -1.22 22.67
CA ARG A 344 42.65 -1.79 23.36
C ARG A 344 42.91 -1.15 24.72
N LEU A 345 42.76 0.16 24.84
CA LEU A 345 42.92 0.89 26.09
C LEU A 345 41.87 0.47 27.14
N LEU A 346 40.65 0.16 26.71
CA LEU A 346 39.57 -0.32 27.60
C LEU A 346 39.76 -1.78 28.05
N ARG A 347 40.42 -2.63 27.24
CA ARG A 347 40.71 -4.03 27.60
C ARG A 347 41.96 -4.20 28.51
N GLY A 348 42.80 -3.19 28.59
CA GLY A 348 44.03 -3.20 29.42
C GLY A 348 43.84 -2.65 30.85
N ARG A 349 42.62 -2.25 31.18
CA ARG A 349 42.17 -1.88 32.53
C ARG A 349 41.27 -2.96 33.10
#